data_5ad55c345417632ca0f2b9c2f7cb6b7e
#
_entry.id   5ad55c345417632ca0f2b9c2f7cb6b7e
#
_cell.length_a   1.000
_cell.length_b   1.000
_cell.length_c   1.000
_cell.angle_alpha   90.00
_cell.angle_beta   90.00
_cell.angle_gamma   90.00
#
_symmetry.space_group_name_H-M   'P 1'
#
loop_
_entity.id
_entity.type
_entity.pdbx_description
1 polymer ?
#
loop_
_entity_poly.entity_id
_entity_poly.type
_entity_poly.pdbx_seq_one_letter_code
_entity_poly.pdbx_strand_id
1 'polypeptide(L)'
;AMAAVEALKAAGYRVAVCTNKPEALAHTLLSRLGVRDAFGAMVGADTLAIRKPDPEHLFETARRAGGDPAMCLLVGDTDTDRKTATAAGVPCVLVSFGPSGADMAALMPDALLDDYADLPDIVVRLIGAA
;
A
#
# COMPACT_ATOMS: atom_id res chain seq x y z
N ALA A 1 6.28 -9.19 -7.61
CA ALA A 1 5.94 -8.21 -6.55
C ALA A 1 7.19 -7.61 -5.92
N MET A 2 8.12 -8.45 -5.48
CA MET A 2 9.33 -7.94 -4.80
C MET A 2 10.25 -7.14 -5.73
N ALA A 3 10.29 -7.45 -7.03
CA ALA A 3 11.04 -6.64 -7.99
C ALA A 3 10.52 -5.21 -8.06
N ALA A 4 9.20 -5.01 -8.00
CA ALA A 4 8.60 -3.68 -7.98
C ALA A 4 8.95 -2.93 -6.69
N VAL A 5 8.91 -3.60 -5.54
CA VAL A 5 9.30 -3.01 -4.25
C VAL A 5 10.75 -2.54 -4.28
N GLU A 6 11.66 -3.38 -4.76
CA GLU A 6 13.08 -3.03 -4.86
C GLU A 6 13.31 -1.87 -5.83
N ALA A 7 12.61 -1.84 -6.96
CA ALA A 7 12.70 -0.75 -7.93
C ALA A 7 12.24 0.58 -7.32
N LEU A 8 11.14 0.57 -6.57
CA LEU A 8 10.63 1.77 -5.89
C LEU A 8 11.61 2.27 -4.83
N LYS A 9 12.17 1.37 -4.02
CA LYS A 9 13.16 1.74 -3.01
C LYS A 9 14.43 2.31 -3.65
N ALA A 10 14.91 1.70 -4.73
CA ALA A 10 16.08 2.20 -5.47
C ALA A 10 15.83 3.60 -6.05
N ALA A 11 14.59 3.91 -6.41
CA ALA A 11 14.19 5.24 -6.89
C ALA A 11 14.00 6.27 -5.77
N GLY A 12 14.12 5.87 -4.49
CA GLY A 12 14.03 6.76 -3.35
C GLY A 12 12.68 6.77 -2.63
N TYR A 13 11.72 5.97 -3.07
CA TYR A 13 10.42 5.88 -2.40
C TYR A 13 10.52 5.07 -1.11
N ARG A 14 9.67 5.42 -0.14
CA ARG A 14 9.46 4.63 1.08
C ARG A 14 8.33 3.66 0.83
N VAL A 15 8.54 2.40 1.16
CA VAL A 15 7.56 1.33 0.96
C VAL A 15 7.23 0.68 2.30
N ALA A 16 5.95 0.53 2.58
CA ALA A 16 5.48 0.01 3.86
C ALA A 16 4.24 -0.88 3.66
N VAL A 17 3.92 -1.64 4.69
CA VAL A 17 2.72 -2.47 4.73
C VAL A 17 1.69 -1.84 5.66
N CYS A 18 0.47 -1.67 5.14
CA CYS A 18 -0.68 -1.13 5.85
C CYS A 18 -1.83 -2.14 5.69
N THR A 19 -2.13 -2.90 6.74
CA THR A 19 -3.05 -4.04 6.64
C THR A 19 -4.03 -4.10 7.80
N ASN A 20 -5.22 -4.69 7.57
CA ASN A 20 -6.17 -5.02 8.62
C ASN A 20 -5.94 -6.41 9.23
N LYS A 21 -4.88 -7.11 8.84
CA LYS A 21 -4.44 -8.30 9.59
C LYS A 21 -3.79 -7.88 10.90
N PRO A 22 -3.90 -8.71 11.98
CA PRO A 22 -3.15 -8.45 13.21
C PRO A 22 -1.65 -8.33 12.93
N GLU A 23 -0.98 -7.40 13.62
CA GLU A 23 0.45 -7.10 13.40
C GLU A 23 1.33 -8.35 13.52
N ALA A 24 1.12 -9.14 14.56
CA ALA A 24 1.91 -10.35 14.79
C ALA A 24 1.76 -11.36 13.64
N LEU A 25 0.54 -11.53 13.11
CA LEU A 25 0.29 -12.41 11.98
C LEU A 25 0.94 -11.89 10.72
N ALA A 26 0.81 -10.61 10.42
CA ALA A 26 1.43 -9.99 9.25
C ALA A 26 2.96 -10.10 9.31
N HIS A 27 3.55 -9.83 10.48
CA HIS A 27 4.98 -9.96 10.71
C HIS A 27 5.45 -11.40 10.46
N THR A 28 4.73 -12.39 10.99
CA THR A 28 5.05 -13.81 10.81
C THR A 28 5.01 -14.20 9.34
N LEU A 29 3.96 -13.79 8.61
CA LEU A 29 3.82 -14.13 7.19
C LEU A 29 4.96 -13.54 6.36
N LEU A 30 5.28 -12.26 6.55
CA LEU A 30 6.34 -11.59 5.81
C LEU A 30 7.72 -12.15 6.16
N SER A 31 7.95 -12.48 7.43
CA SER A 31 9.21 -13.08 7.88
C SER A 31 9.41 -14.48 7.30
N ARG A 32 8.35 -15.30 7.22
CA ARG A 32 8.41 -16.62 6.58
C ARG A 32 8.71 -16.54 5.10
N LEU A 33 8.22 -15.49 4.43
CA LEU A 33 8.52 -15.24 3.03
C LEU A 33 9.91 -14.60 2.83
N GLY A 34 10.59 -14.20 3.91
CA GLY A 34 11.89 -13.57 3.85
C GLY A 34 11.86 -12.14 3.34
N VAL A 35 10.71 -11.45 3.42
CA VAL A 35 10.54 -10.12 2.82
C VAL A 35 10.20 -9.03 3.84
N ARG A 36 10.11 -9.35 5.14
CA ARG A 36 9.74 -8.36 6.17
C ARG A 36 10.65 -7.13 6.14
N ASP A 37 11.94 -7.31 6.01
CA ASP A 37 12.93 -6.23 6.06
C ASP A 37 12.94 -5.37 4.80
N ALA A 38 12.24 -5.77 3.74
CA ALA A 38 12.08 -4.96 2.55
C ALA A 38 11.21 -3.73 2.78
N PHE A 39 10.39 -3.74 3.84
CA PHE A 39 9.45 -2.67 4.14
C PHE A 39 9.94 -1.82 5.30
N GLY A 40 9.83 -0.49 5.16
CA GLY A 40 10.28 0.47 6.17
C GLY A 40 9.39 0.52 7.40
N ALA A 41 8.13 0.09 7.27
CA ALA A 41 7.19 0.00 8.38
C ALA A 41 6.12 -1.05 8.08
N MET A 42 5.49 -1.54 9.14
CA MET A 42 4.35 -2.44 9.03
C MET A 42 3.34 -2.07 10.12
N VAL A 43 2.12 -1.71 9.70
CA VAL A 43 1.04 -1.35 10.61
C VAL A 43 -0.12 -2.33 10.37
N GLY A 44 -0.46 -3.09 11.39
CA GLY A 44 -1.53 -4.07 11.37
C GLY A 44 -2.82 -3.55 12.00
N ALA A 45 -3.81 -4.43 12.12
CA ALA A 45 -5.12 -4.09 12.63
C ALA A 45 -5.10 -3.62 14.09
N ASP A 46 -4.17 -4.13 14.88
CA ASP A 46 -4.04 -3.88 16.33
C ASP A 46 -2.83 -3.03 16.69
N THR A 47 -2.09 -2.53 15.70
CA THR A 47 -0.93 -1.64 15.94
C THR A 47 -1.39 -0.29 16.48
N LEU A 48 -2.49 0.23 15.94
CA LEU A 48 -3.12 1.48 16.36
C LEU A 48 -4.49 1.19 16.97
N ALA A 49 -5.07 2.18 17.66
CA ALA A 49 -6.44 2.08 18.17
C ALA A 49 -7.49 2.06 17.05
N ILE A 50 -7.12 2.50 15.85
CA ILE A 50 -7.99 2.54 14.65
C ILE A 50 -7.41 1.63 13.56
N ARG A 51 -8.24 1.30 12.59
CA ARG A 51 -7.85 0.48 11.42
C ARG A 51 -8.51 1.03 10.15
N LYS A 52 -8.08 0.53 8.98
CA LYS A 52 -8.75 0.89 7.72
C LYS A 52 -10.25 0.56 7.80
N PRO A 53 -11.13 1.40 7.28
CA PRO A 53 -10.88 2.52 6.36
C PRO A 53 -10.58 3.87 7.01
N ASP A 54 -10.23 3.92 8.30
CA ASP A 54 -9.79 5.17 8.91
C ASP A 54 -8.50 5.65 8.24
N PRO A 55 -8.44 6.88 7.69
CA PRO A 55 -7.27 7.36 6.95
C PRO A 55 -6.03 7.50 7.84
N GLU A 56 -6.17 7.65 9.14
CA GLU A 56 -5.04 7.77 10.05
C GLU A 56 -4.19 6.49 10.07
N HIS A 57 -4.79 5.33 9.81
CA HIS A 57 -4.06 4.08 9.70
C HIS A 57 -3.02 4.16 8.55
N LEU A 58 -3.42 4.74 7.42
CA LEU A 58 -2.52 4.97 6.28
C LEU A 58 -1.48 6.05 6.59
N PHE A 59 -1.90 7.18 7.17
CA PHE A 59 -1.01 8.29 7.48
C PHE A 59 0.08 7.89 8.45
N GLU A 60 -0.25 7.16 9.51
CA GLU A 60 0.74 6.70 10.47
C GLU A 60 1.70 5.68 9.87
N THR A 61 1.22 4.82 8.97
CA THR A 61 2.07 3.90 8.23
C THR A 61 3.12 4.66 7.41
N ALA A 62 2.71 5.70 6.70
CA ALA A 62 3.63 6.54 5.93
C ALA A 62 4.66 7.23 6.81
N ARG A 63 4.24 7.79 7.95
CA ARG A 63 5.15 8.43 8.92
C ARG A 63 6.18 7.45 9.44
N ARG A 64 5.77 6.27 9.85
CA ARG A 64 6.67 5.23 10.39
C ARG A 64 7.67 4.73 9.36
N ALA A 65 7.32 4.77 8.09
CA ALA A 65 8.24 4.43 7.00
C ALA A 65 9.22 5.56 6.67
N GLY A 66 9.04 6.74 7.26
CA GLY A 66 9.86 7.91 6.97
C GLY A 66 9.39 8.70 5.76
N GLY A 67 8.17 8.45 5.29
CA GLY A 67 7.56 9.16 4.17
C GLY A 67 6.68 10.33 4.60
N ASP A 68 6.16 11.04 3.60
CA ASP A 68 5.23 12.16 3.80
C ASP A 68 3.79 11.66 3.59
N PRO A 69 2.93 11.72 4.60
CA PRO A 69 1.53 11.31 4.46
C PRO A 69 0.75 12.08 3.40
N ALA A 70 1.15 13.32 3.10
CA ALA A 70 0.51 14.14 2.07
C ALA A 70 0.96 13.74 0.64
N MET A 71 2.05 12.99 0.51
CA MET A 71 2.65 12.62 -0.78
C MET A 71 2.80 11.11 -0.86
N CYS A 72 1.73 10.38 -0.59
CA CYS A 72 1.72 8.91 -0.64
C CYS A 72 0.57 8.40 -1.50
N LEU A 73 0.60 7.12 -1.80
CA LEU A 73 -0.53 6.42 -2.41
C LEU A 73 -0.71 5.05 -1.73
N LEU A 74 -1.89 4.48 -1.90
CA LEU A 74 -2.21 3.17 -1.37
C LEU A 74 -2.39 2.18 -2.52
N VAL A 75 -1.69 1.05 -2.45
CA VAL A 75 -1.88 -0.08 -3.35
C VAL A 75 -2.65 -1.15 -2.60
N GLY A 76 -3.78 -1.56 -3.11
CA GLY A 76 -4.63 -2.52 -2.42
C GLY A 76 -5.40 -3.44 -3.35
N ASP A 77 -6.18 -4.33 -2.76
CA ASP A 77 -6.95 -5.35 -3.46
C ASP A 77 -8.39 -5.46 -2.96
N THR A 78 -8.84 -4.48 -2.17
CA THR A 78 -10.17 -4.52 -1.55
C THR A 78 -10.89 -3.18 -1.62
N ASP A 79 -12.22 -3.23 -1.43
CA ASP A 79 -13.06 -2.06 -1.24
C ASP A 79 -12.62 -1.21 -0.04
N THR A 80 -12.16 -1.85 1.03
CA THR A 80 -11.63 -1.17 2.22
C THR A 80 -10.43 -0.28 1.86
N ASP A 81 -9.53 -0.76 1.00
CA ASP A 81 -8.39 0.03 0.53
C ASP A 81 -8.85 1.26 -0.26
N ARG A 82 -9.84 1.10 -1.14
CA ARG A 82 -10.41 2.22 -1.89
C ARG A 82 -11.02 3.27 -0.96
N LYS A 83 -11.78 2.84 0.03
CA LYS A 83 -12.40 3.73 1.02
C LYS A 83 -11.34 4.46 1.85
N THR A 84 -10.27 3.77 2.24
CA THR A 84 -9.17 4.36 3.00
C THR A 84 -8.50 5.48 2.20
N ALA A 85 -8.15 5.22 0.96
CA ALA A 85 -7.50 6.20 0.10
C ALA A 85 -8.40 7.42 -0.17
N THR A 86 -9.68 7.21 -0.39
CA THR A 86 -10.65 8.29 -0.58
C THR A 86 -10.74 9.17 0.67
N ALA A 87 -10.85 8.56 1.86
CA ALA A 87 -10.89 9.30 3.11
C ALA A 87 -9.59 10.06 3.39
N ALA A 88 -8.45 9.52 2.97
CA ALA A 88 -7.15 10.15 3.12
C ALA A 88 -6.87 11.24 2.06
N GLY A 89 -7.63 11.26 0.99
CA GLY A 89 -7.40 12.19 -0.12
C GLY A 89 -6.15 11.88 -0.93
N VAL A 90 -5.72 10.60 -0.96
CA VAL A 90 -4.53 10.17 -1.69
C VAL A 90 -4.91 9.25 -2.85
N PRO A 91 -4.04 9.11 -3.88
CA PRO A 91 -4.30 8.18 -4.97
C PRO A 91 -4.41 6.75 -4.51
N CYS A 92 -5.29 5.99 -5.15
CA CYS A 92 -5.50 4.57 -4.92
C CYS A 92 -5.18 3.79 -6.19
N VAL A 93 -4.32 2.77 -6.04
CA VAL A 93 -4.03 1.79 -7.09
C VAL A 93 -4.60 0.46 -6.63
N LEU A 94 -5.49 -0.13 -7.43
CA LEU A 94 -6.06 -1.44 -7.10
C LEU A 94 -5.52 -2.49 -8.07
N VAL A 95 -5.19 -3.67 -7.52
CA VAL A 95 -4.68 -4.78 -8.33
C VAL A 95 -5.84 -5.56 -8.93
N SER A 96 -5.73 -5.91 -10.22
CA SER A 96 -6.76 -6.66 -10.93
C SER A 96 -6.63 -8.18 -10.76
N PHE A 97 -5.48 -8.65 -10.29
CA PHE A 97 -5.16 -10.07 -10.19
C PHE A 97 -5.38 -10.67 -8.79
N GLY A 98 -5.97 -9.90 -7.87
CA GLY A 98 -6.35 -10.40 -6.53
C GLY A 98 -7.65 -11.18 -6.55
N PRO A 99 -8.11 -11.71 -5.39
CA PRO A 99 -9.33 -12.50 -5.28
C PRO A 99 -10.59 -11.81 -5.80
N SER A 100 -10.64 -10.48 -5.71
CA SER A 100 -11.79 -9.67 -6.17
C SER A 100 -11.44 -8.85 -7.42
N GLY A 101 -10.45 -9.29 -8.20
CA GLY A 101 -9.88 -8.51 -9.30
C GLY A 101 -10.89 -8.04 -10.34
N ALA A 102 -11.90 -8.85 -10.67
CA ALA A 102 -12.94 -8.51 -11.65
C ALA A 102 -13.79 -7.31 -11.19
N ASP A 103 -13.90 -7.08 -9.88
CA ASP A 103 -14.73 -6.01 -9.31
C ASP A 103 -13.94 -4.73 -9.03
N MET A 104 -12.61 -4.77 -9.12
CA MET A 104 -11.76 -3.64 -8.72
C MET A 104 -11.93 -2.43 -9.64
N ALA A 105 -12.15 -2.65 -10.93
CA ALA A 105 -12.39 -1.55 -11.88
C ALA A 105 -13.67 -0.77 -11.55
N ALA A 106 -14.68 -1.42 -11.00
CA ALA A 106 -15.94 -0.78 -10.62
C ALA A 106 -15.79 0.20 -9.46
N LEU A 107 -14.72 0.09 -8.66
CA LEU A 107 -14.41 1.01 -7.56
C LEU A 107 -13.75 2.29 -8.04
N MET A 108 -13.47 2.43 -9.32
CA MET A 108 -12.89 3.60 -9.96
C MET A 108 -11.60 4.08 -9.29
N PRO A 109 -10.57 3.19 -9.21
CA PRO A 109 -9.28 3.59 -8.66
C PRO A 109 -8.60 4.62 -9.57
N ASP A 110 -7.60 5.33 -9.04
CA ASP A 110 -6.77 6.24 -9.84
C ASP A 110 -5.94 5.48 -10.89
N ALA A 111 -5.59 4.24 -10.61
CA ALA A 111 -5.03 3.30 -11.57
C ALA A 111 -5.41 1.87 -11.22
N LEU A 112 -5.58 1.04 -12.24
CA LEU A 112 -5.76 -0.40 -12.09
C LEU A 112 -4.44 -1.07 -12.47
N LEU A 113 -3.91 -1.90 -11.57
CA LEU A 113 -2.63 -2.56 -11.76
C LEU A 113 -2.85 -4.01 -12.20
N ASP A 114 -2.48 -4.32 -13.43
CA ASP A 114 -2.61 -5.66 -14.00
C ASP A 114 -1.32 -6.48 -13.86
N ASP A 115 -0.18 -5.81 -13.74
CA ASP A 115 1.13 -6.43 -13.57
C ASP A 115 1.99 -5.53 -12.68
N TYR A 116 2.66 -6.10 -11.68
CA TYR A 116 3.54 -5.36 -10.80
C TYR A 116 4.69 -4.66 -11.53
N ALA A 117 5.09 -5.12 -12.71
CA ALA A 117 6.12 -4.46 -13.51
C ALA A 117 5.74 -3.03 -13.89
N ASP A 118 4.46 -2.70 -13.94
CA ASP A 118 3.97 -1.37 -14.29
C ASP A 118 3.91 -0.42 -13.08
N LEU A 119 4.06 -0.93 -11.86
CA LEU A 119 3.86 -0.14 -10.65
C LEU A 119 4.81 1.05 -10.53
N PRO A 120 6.13 0.95 -10.78
CA PRO A 120 7.01 2.10 -10.67
C PRO A 120 6.58 3.28 -11.54
N ASP A 121 6.16 3.03 -12.77
CA ASP A 121 5.70 4.09 -13.70
C ASP A 121 4.40 4.72 -13.21
N ILE A 122 3.48 3.91 -12.68
CA ILE A 122 2.22 4.37 -12.11
C ILE A 122 2.48 5.29 -10.90
N VAL A 123 3.39 4.91 -10.03
CA VAL A 123 3.76 5.70 -8.84
C VAL A 123 4.30 7.06 -9.25
N VAL A 124 5.23 7.12 -10.19
CA VAL A 124 5.79 8.38 -10.70
C VAL A 124 4.67 9.27 -11.27
N ARG A 125 3.75 8.67 -12.03
CA ARG A 125 2.64 9.42 -12.64
C ARG A 125 1.71 10.02 -11.59
N LEU A 126 1.43 9.29 -10.52
CA LEU A 126 0.43 9.70 -9.51
C LEU A 126 0.99 10.61 -8.43
N ILE A 127 2.21 10.41 -7.97
CA ILE A 127 2.80 11.20 -6.88
C ILE A 127 4.14 11.84 -7.23
N GLY A 128 4.59 11.72 -8.46
CA GLY A 128 5.85 12.32 -8.91
C GLY A 128 7.08 11.53 -8.47
N ALA A 129 8.25 12.03 -8.88
CA ALA A 129 9.52 11.42 -8.49
C ALA A 129 9.78 11.60 -6.99
N ALA A 130 10.49 10.62 -6.43
CA ALA A 130 10.83 10.64 -5.00
C ALA A 130 11.84 11.73 -4.65
#